data_ed030f6c202f4c9dd27b4fdf5133ff8b
#
_entry.id   ed030f6c202f4c9dd27b4fdf5133ff8b
#
_cell.length_a   1.000
_cell.length_b   1.000
_cell.length_c   1.000
_cell.angle_alpha   90.00
_cell.angle_beta   90.00
_cell.angle_gamma   90.00
#
_symmetry.space_group_name_H-M   'P 1'
#
loop_
_entity.id
_entity.type
_entity.pdbx_description
1 polymer ?
#
loop_
_entity_poly.entity_id
_entity_poly.type
_entity_poly.pdbx_seq_one_letter_code
_entity_poly.pdbx_strand_id
1 'polypeptide(L)'
;MMKKISIYLAAALFLLSAASCDRGLDDLSGKKPNGGGNGNGNTTVALTPAPCSNKIVAHRGGSSECGMPDNSRASLKYAMSLKLYASECDIYWTKDNDIIIAHADGNYCINGLKPYEHTVTEIRKAGKLKNGEEIPTLEDFLDLVMVEGNCTKLCLDIKNISPVENASKAVKIACEIIKEKQGEKFCEFICTGNATVGAVAANCMVVYGMPVGWMANDTPANHKAKGYSWANLSTNYLNPHGKGGVRTIDEFLSAGMEISVFNVDKQAGDGNAVYSDEAVAYYLSRYGDLRCICTNYPSWLLGKLKSLQ
;
A
#
# COMPACT_ATOMS: atom_id res chain seq x y z
N MET A 1 44.10 14.23 -45.72
CA MET A 1 44.62 14.47 -44.36
C MET A 1 43.41 14.42 -43.39
N MET A 2 43.11 13.21 -42.91
CA MET A 2 41.92 12.95 -42.04
C MET A 2 42.42 12.89 -40.59
N LYS A 3 41.95 13.81 -39.74
CA LYS A 3 42.19 13.77 -38.29
C LYS A 3 41.17 12.86 -37.63
N LYS A 4 41.65 11.78 -37.04
CA LYS A 4 40.88 10.89 -36.15
C LYS A 4 40.63 11.61 -34.83
N ILE A 5 39.35 11.76 -34.46
CA ILE A 5 38.95 12.22 -33.13
C ILE A 5 38.63 10.97 -32.30
N SER A 6 39.46 10.68 -31.32
CA SER A 6 39.23 9.66 -30.31
C SER A 6 38.27 10.21 -29.26
N ILE A 7 37.11 9.55 -29.13
CA ILE A 7 36.14 9.83 -28.06
C ILE A 7 36.52 8.92 -26.86
N TYR A 8 37.03 9.51 -25.80
CA TYR A 8 37.22 8.84 -24.51
C TYR A 8 35.88 8.74 -23.79
N LEU A 9 35.42 7.53 -23.62
CA LEU A 9 34.27 7.18 -22.77
C LEU A 9 34.77 7.19 -21.32
N ALA A 10 34.48 8.28 -20.59
CA ALA A 10 34.70 8.34 -19.15
C ALA A 10 33.57 7.67 -18.44
N ALA A 11 33.76 6.42 -18.00
CA ALA A 11 32.86 5.77 -17.05
C ALA A 11 33.07 6.44 -15.67
N ALA A 12 32.18 7.33 -15.29
CA ALA A 12 32.10 7.85 -13.94
C ALA A 12 31.49 6.79 -13.01
N LEU A 13 32.35 6.05 -12.33
CA LEU A 13 31.96 5.28 -11.15
C LEU A 13 31.57 6.28 -10.05
N PHE A 14 30.27 6.45 -9.81
CA PHE A 14 29.81 7.09 -8.58
C PHE A 14 29.90 6.05 -7.45
N LEU A 15 31.00 6.05 -6.75
CA LEU A 15 31.11 5.51 -5.40
C LEU A 15 30.30 6.44 -4.48
N LEU A 16 29.06 6.05 -4.18
CA LEU A 16 28.35 6.63 -3.03
C LEU A 16 29.10 6.19 -1.78
N SER A 17 29.92 7.09 -1.24
CA SER A 17 30.38 7.00 0.13
C SER A 17 29.15 7.04 1.03
N ALA A 18 28.89 5.94 1.73
CA ALA A 18 28.00 5.92 2.89
C ALA A 18 28.61 6.84 3.95
N ALA A 19 28.25 8.11 3.93
CA ALA A 19 28.47 8.98 5.06
C ALA A 19 27.48 8.53 6.15
N SER A 20 28.00 7.75 7.08
CA SER A 20 27.38 7.48 8.37
C SER A 20 26.97 8.81 9.02
N CYS A 21 25.68 9.14 9.00
CA CYS A 21 25.09 10.11 9.90
C CYS A 21 24.81 9.42 11.24
N ASP A 22 25.91 9.12 11.93
CA ASP A 22 25.94 8.66 13.31
C ASP A 22 25.92 9.90 14.20
N ARG A 23 24.76 10.53 14.37
CA ARG A 23 24.47 11.52 15.42
C ARG A 23 22.97 11.52 15.71
N GLY A 24 22.56 10.89 16.81
CA GLY A 24 21.27 11.13 17.42
C GLY A 24 20.43 9.91 17.76
N LEU A 25 21.05 8.77 18.08
CA LEU A 25 20.33 7.58 18.59
C LEU A 25 20.56 7.31 20.09
N ASP A 26 21.18 8.22 20.81
CA ASP A 26 21.58 7.98 22.20
C ASP A 26 20.67 8.64 23.26
N ASP A 27 19.35 8.78 23.01
CA ASP A 27 18.48 9.28 24.09
C ASP A 27 17.04 8.70 24.12
N LEU A 28 16.88 7.41 23.88
CA LEU A 28 15.60 6.70 24.13
C LEU A 28 15.77 5.44 24.99
N SER A 29 16.83 5.35 25.80
CA SER A 29 17.02 4.24 26.75
C SER A 29 16.39 4.54 28.14
N GLY A 30 15.15 4.92 28.19
CA GLY A 30 14.45 5.24 29.43
C GLY A 30 13.08 4.61 29.57
N LYS A 31 13.01 3.26 29.70
CA LYS A 31 12.09 2.51 30.56
C LYS A 31 12.22 1.00 30.31
N LYS A 32 12.99 0.33 31.17
CA LYS A 32 12.86 -1.13 31.36
C LYS A 32 11.66 -1.38 32.27
N PRO A 33 10.70 -2.23 31.89
CA PRO A 33 9.84 -2.88 32.86
C PRO A 33 10.63 -4.03 33.52
N ASN A 34 10.82 -3.96 34.83
CA ASN A 34 11.22 -5.09 35.63
C ASN A 34 10.11 -6.14 35.66
N GLY A 35 10.40 -7.33 35.18
CA GLY A 35 9.53 -8.48 35.28
C GLY A 35 10.33 -9.73 35.03
N GLY A 36 10.89 -10.33 36.07
CA GLY A 36 11.51 -11.64 36.05
C GLY A 36 10.46 -12.69 35.65
N GLY A 37 10.71 -13.43 34.61
CA GLY A 37 9.92 -14.58 34.17
C GLY A 37 10.83 -15.61 33.53
N ASN A 38 10.82 -16.77 34.12
CA ASN A 38 11.55 -17.99 33.80
C ASN A 38 11.53 -18.33 32.31
N GLY A 39 12.71 -18.56 31.75
CA GLY A 39 12.88 -19.01 30.38
C GLY A 39 12.28 -20.38 30.10
N ASN A 40 11.18 -20.40 29.37
CA ASN A 40 10.78 -21.49 28.51
C ASN A 40 10.85 -20.96 27.10
N GLY A 41 11.82 -21.41 26.32
CA GLY A 41 12.00 -21.03 24.92
C GLY A 41 10.85 -21.48 24.04
N ASN A 42 9.73 -20.78 24.12
CA ASN A 42 8.68 -20.86 23.13
C ASN A 42 9.08 -19.94 21.98
N THR A 43 9.73 -20.46 20.97
CA THR A 43 9.85 -19.76 19.68
C THR A 43 8.44 -19.58 19.13
N THR A 44 7.82 -18.43 19.41
CA THR A 44 6.58 -18.03 18.77
C THR A 44 6.86 -17.99 17.27
N VAL A 45 6.34 -18.96 16.53
CA VAL A 45 6.42 -18.96 15.07
C VAL A 45 5.63 -17.74 14.58
N ALA A 46 6.29 -16.84 13.86
CA ALA A 46 5.64 -15.67 13.32
C ALA A 46 4.44 -16.10 12.45
N LEU A 47 3.29 -15.51 12.69
CA LEU A 47 2.08 -15.78 11.91
C LEU A 47 2.30 -15.42 10.43
N THR A 48 1.68 -16.18 9.55
CA THR A 48 1.66 -15.92 8.11
C THR A 48 0.24 -15.98 7.59
N PRO A 49 -0.11 -15.15 6.58
CA PRO A 49 -1.41 -15.25 5.95
C PRO A 49 -1.66 -16.67 5.42
N ALA A 50 -2.88 -17.17 5.61
CA ALA A 50 -3.31 -18.40 4.95
C ALA A 50 -3.29 -18.22 3.42
N PRO A 51 -3.23 -19.29 2.62
CA PRO A 51 -3.37 -19.20 1.17
C PRO A 51 -4.69 -18.54 0.76
N CYS A 52 -4.62 -17.56 -0.13
CA CYS A 52 -5.80 -16.88 -0.67
C CYS A 52 -6.16 -17.44 -2.05
N SER A 53 -7.44 -17.71 -2.29
CA SER A 53 -7.94 -18.28 -3.55
C SER A 53 -8.28 -17.24 -4.62
N ASN A 54 -8.16 -15.97 -4.32
CA ASN A 54 -8.46 -14.87 -5.25
C ASN A 54 -7.38 -13.78 -5.19
N LYS A 55 -7.48 -12.85 -6.15
CA LYS A 55 -6.57 -11.71 -6.31
C LYS A 55 -7.31 -10.37 -6.18
N ILE A 56 -8.38 -10.32 -5.38
CA ILE A 56 -9.20 -9.12 -5.20
C ILE A 56 -8.72 -8.34 -4.00
N VAL A 57 -8.59 -7.03 -4.19
CA VAL A 57 -8.29 -6.04 -3.15
C VAL A 57 -9.54 -5.18 -2.94
N ALA A 58 -10.00 -5.08 -1.71
CA ALA A 58 -11.10 -4.18 -1.36
C ALA A 58 -10.58 -2.76 -1.15
N HIS A 59 -10.94 -1.81 -2.02
CA HIS A 59 -10.62 -0.39 -1.87
C HIS A 59 -11.24 0.13 -0.57
N ARG A 60 -10.42 0.61 0.35
CA ARG A 60 -10.81 1.08 1.70
C ARG A 60 -11.72 0.11 2.46
N GLY A 61 -11.48 -1.19 2.29
CA GLY A 61 -12.29 -2.25 2.89
C GLY A 61 -13.58 -2.59 2.14
N GLY A 62 -13.85 -2.02 0.96
CA GLY A 62 -15.09 -2.24 0.20
C GLY A 62 -16.28 -1.47 0.77
N SER A 63 -16.04 -0.31 1.34
CA SER A 63 -17.02 0.55 2.01
C SER A 63 -18.24 0.89 1.16
N SER A 64 -18.05 1.15 -0.15
CA SER A 64 -19.13 1.45 -1.09
C SER A 64 -20.13 0.31 -1.25
N GLU A 65 -19.72 -0.93 -1.01
CA GLU A 65 -20.58 -2.12 -1.10
C GLU A 65 -21.19 -2.50 0.24
N CYS A 66 -20.39 -2.50 1.31
CA CYS A 66 -20.86 -2.94 2.63
C CYS A 66 -21.57 -1.84 3.44
N GLY A 67 -21.53 -0.59 3.02
CA GLY A 67 -22.14 0.54 3.72
C GLY A 67 -21.43 0.95 5.02
N MET A 68 -20.25 0.35 5.31
CA MET A 68 -19.42 0.76 6.44
C MET A 68 -18.54 1.94 6.05
N PRO A 69 -18.07 2.76 7.01
CA PRO A 69 -17.15 3.84 6.68
C PRO A 69 -15.87 3.35 6.03
N ASP A 70 -15.33 4.16 5.12
CA ASP A 70 -13.99 3.98 4.55
C ASP A 70 -12.96 3.77 5.65
N ASN A 71 -12.00 2.87 5.43
CA ASN A 71 -10.88 2.69 6.36
C ASN A 71 -11.30 2.36 7.81
N SER A 72 -12.49 1.79 8.03
CA SER A 72 -12.96 1.38 9.34
C SER A 72 -12.57 -0.06 9.67
N ARG A 73 -12.54 -0.41 10.97
CA ARG A 73 -12.41 -1.80 11.38
C ARG A 73 -13.56 -2.66 10.85
N ALA A 74 -14.76 -2.09 10.72
CA ALA A 74 -15.91 -2.78 10.16
C ALA A 74 -15.73 -3.10 8.68
N SER A 75 -15.25 -2.17 7.84
CA SER A 75 -14.97 -2.43 6.42
C SER A 75 -13.83 -3.43 6.23
N LEU A 76 -12.77 -3.38 7.05
CA LEU A 76 -11.72 -4.40 7.05
C LEU A 76 -12.27 -5.79 7.38
N LYS A 77 -13.11 -5.91 8.42
CA LYS A 77 -13.75 -7.19 8.77
C LYS A 77 -14.65 -7.71 7.64
N TYR A 78 -15.31 -6.82 6.89
CA TYR A 78 -16.06 -7.20 5.70
C TYR A 78 -15.13 -7.81 4.64
N ALA A 79 -14.02 -7.17 4.30
CA ALA A 79 -13.03 -7.71 3.36
C ALA A 79 -12.49 -9.08 3.81
N MET A 80 -12.21 -9.24 5.10
CA MET A 80 -11.77 -10.51 5.70
C MET A 80 -12.86 -11.60 5.61
N SER A 81 -14.14 -11.25 5.84
CA SER A 81 -15.25 -12.19 5.74
C SER A 81 -15.43 -12.77 4.33
N LEU A 82 -15.06 -12.00 3.31
CA LEU A 82 -15.01 -12.42 1.91
C LEU A 82 -13.74 -13.20 1.54
N LYS A 83 -12.79 -13.34 2.48
CA LYS A 83 -11.49 -13.99 2.28
C LYS A 83 -10.74 -13.40 1.08
N LEU A 84 -10.69 -12.09 0.97
CA LEU A 84 -10.01 -11.39 -0.12
C LEU A 84 -8.50 -11.48 0.00
N TYR A 85 -7.79 -11.27 -1.12
CA TYR A 85 -6.33 -11.16 -1.15
C TYR A 85 -5.83 -10.06 -0.22
N ALA A 86 -6.44 -8.86 -0.29
CA ALA A 86 -6.09 -7.76 0.59
C ALA A 86 -7.26 -6.80 0.79
N SER A 87 -7.15 -5.98 1.85
CA SER A 87 -7.87 -4.73 2.03
C SER A 87 -6.90 -3.58 1.84
N GLU A 88 -7.18 -2.69 0.90
CA GLU A 88 -6.43 -1.46 0.76
C GLU A 88 -6.88 -0.45 1.82
N CYS A 89 -5.95 0.34 2.33
CA CYS A 89 -6.20 1.40 3.29
C CYS A 89 -5.17 2.53 3.20
N ASP A 90 -5.67 3.75 3.45
CA ASP A 90 -4.89 4.99 3.38
C ASP A 90 -4.14 5.24 4.70
N ILE A 91 -2.83 5.52 4.65
CA ILE A 91 -2.02 5.73 5.84
C ILE A 91 -1.46 7.16 5.93
N TYR A 92 -1.47 7.70 7.16
CA TYR A 92 -0.87 8.98 7.52
C TYR A 92 -0.08 8.90 8.82
N TRP A 93 1.09 9.55 8.84
CA TRP A 93 1.89 9.73 10.04
C TRP A 93 1.28 10.80 10.95
N THR A 94 1.32 10.58 12.28
CA THR A 94 0.86 11.51 13.31
C THR A 94 2.03 12.09 14.11
N LYS A 95 1.77 13.22 14.80
CA LYS A 95 2.77 13.95 15.59
C LYS A 95 3.44 13.08 16.66
N ASP A 96 2.72 12.13 17.22
CA ASP A 96 3.20 11.20 18.25
C ASP A 96 3.88 9.94 17.68
N ASN A 97 4.28 9.99 16.40
CA ASN A 97 4.94 8.88 15.69
C ASN A 97 4.11 7.60 15.64
N ASP A 98 2.83 7.74 15.37
CA ASP A 98 1.93 6.63 15.07
C ASP A 98 1.44 6.73 13.62
N ILE A 99 0.73 5.71 13.16
CA ILE A 99 0.08 5.66 11.85
C ILE A 99 -1.42 5.51 12.03
N ILE A 100 -2.18 6.49 11.53
CA ILE A 100 -3.63 6.39 11.46
C ILE A 100 -4.09 5.90 10.09
N ILE A 101 -5.20 5.19 10.09
CA ILE A 101 -5.85 4.65 8.90
C ILE A 101 -7.10 5.48 8.60
N ALA A 102 -7.03 6.33 7.59
CA ALA A 102 -8.14 7.18 7.17
C ALA A 102 -7.85 7.80 5.80
N HIS A 103 -8.88 8.23 5.09
CA HIS A 103 -8.69 9.10 3.92
C HIS A 103 -8.93 10.55 4.33
N ALA A 104 -7.90 11.40 4.19
CA ALA A 104 -7.99 12.82 4.49
C ALA A 104 -8.87 13.56 3.47
N ASP A 105 -9.41 14.70 3.87
CA ASP A 105 -10.10 15.62 2.99
C ASP A 105 -9.14 16.36 2.02
N GLY A 106 -9.68 17.26 1.19
CA GLY A 106 -8.90 18.01 0.21
C GLY A 106 -7.84 18.96 0.80
N ASN A 107 -7.86 19.18 2.12
CA ASN A 107 -6.88 19.96 2.86
C ASN A 107 -5.91 19.08 3.66
N TYR A 108 -5.88 17.79 3.40
CA TYR A 108 -5.11 16.78 4.13
C TYR A 108 -5.48 16.70 5.62
N CYS A 109 -6.74 16.95 5.97
CA CYS A 109 -7.24 16.88 7.34
C CYS A 109 -8.09 15.63 7.55
N ILE A 110 -8.02 15.10 8.77
CA ILE A 110 -8.86 14.03 9.29
C ILE A 110 -9.57 14.60 10.51
N ASN A 111 -10.90 14.61 10.52
CA ASN A 111 -11.70 15.30 11.52
C ASN A 111 -11.35 16.80 11.68
N GLY A 112 -10.94 17.45 10.57
CA GLY A 112 -10.53 18.86 10.56
C GLY A 112 -9.11 19.13 11.08
N LEU A 113 -8.35 18.08 11.44
CA LEU A 113 -6.99 18.18 11.98
C LEU A 113 -5.98 17.56 11.00
N LYS A 114 -4.82 18.20 10.84
CA LYS A 114 -3.72 17.65 10.06
C LYS A 114 -2.98 16.59 10.88
N PRO A 115 -2.88 15.34 10.44
CA PRO A 115 -2.31 14.24 11.24
C PRO A 115 -0.92 14.56 11.79
N TYR A 116 -0.04 15.13 10.96
CA TYR A 116 1.35 15.42 11.34
C TYR A 116 1.52 16.55 12.36
N GLU A 117 0.45 17.32 12.63
CA GLU A 117 0.43 18.39 13.66
C GLU A 117 -0.25 17.93 14.95
N HIS A 118 -0.92 16.76 14.93
CA HIS A 118 -1.76 16.29 16.04
C HIS A 118 -1.44 14.82 16.38
N THR A 119 -1.71 14.47 17.63
CA THR A 119 -1.61 13.10 18.13
C THR A 119 -2.85 12.28 17.74
N VAL A 120 -2.74 10.95 17.75
CA VAL A 120 -3.89 10.05 17.56
C VAL A 120 -5.02 10.38 18.53
N THR A 121 -4.68 10.65 19.80
CA THR A 121 -5.67 11.02 20.83
C THR A 121 -6.42 12.28 20.48
N GLU A 122 -5.74 13.33 20.00
CA GLU A 122 -6.39 14.58 19.59
C GLU A 122 -7.32 14.37 18.40
N ILE A 123 -6.89 13.60 17.40
CA ILE A 123 -7.69 13.29 16.21
C ILE A 123 -8.94 12.47 16.57
N ARG A 124 -8.82 11.46 17.44
CA ARG A 124 -9.94 10.66 17.93
C ARG A 124 -10.93 11.49 18.76
N LYS A 125 -10.43 12.44 19.55
CA LYS A 125 -11.27 13.38 20.32
C LYS A 125 -12.03 14.35 19.42
N ALA A 126 -11.47 14.76 18.29
CA ALA A 126 -12.11 15.68 17.34
C ALA A 126 -13.29 15.05 16.60
N GLY A 127 -13.34 13.72 16.44
CA GLY A 127 -14.48 13.07 15.81
C GLY A 127 -14.33 11.56 15.68
N LYS A 128 -15.46 10.90 15.40
CA LYS A 128 -15.59 9.46 15.16
C LYS A 128 -16.04 9.21 13.72
N LEU A 129 -15.87 7.98 13.25
CA LEU A 129 -16.46 7.51 12.02
C LEU A 129 -17.99 7.48 12.11
N LYS A 130 -18.67 7.48 10.95
CA LYS A 130 -20.16 7.52 10.88
C LYS A 130 -20.86 6.38 11.63
N ASN A 131 -20.18 5.24 11.81
CA ASN A 131 -20.67 4.09 12.56
C ASN A 131 -20.33 4.14 14.05
N GLY A 132 -19.74 5.24 14.54
CA GLY A 132 -19.35 5.44 15.93
C GLY A 132 -17.96 4.90 16.30
N GLU A 133 -17.25 4.24 15.38
CA GLU A 133 -15.87 3.80 15.62
C GLU A 133 -14.92 5.01 15.75
N GLU A 134 -13.88 4.84 16.55
CA GLU A 134 -12.73 5.74 16.54
C GLU A 134 -11.90 5.51 15.28
N ILE A 135 -11.19 6.57 14.83
CA ILE A 135 -10.21 6.45 13.74
C ILE A 135 -9.20 5.35 14.11
N PRO A 136 -9.03 4.32 13.26
CA PRO A 136 -8.11 3.22 13.54
C PRO A 136 -6.65 3.65 13.40
N THR A 137 -5.77 2.96 14.12
CA THR A 137 -4.33 2.98 13.86
C THR A 137 -3.92 1.76 13.03
N LEU A 138 -2.67 1.76 12.55
CA LEU A 138 -2.10 0.60 11.88
C LEU A 138 -2.04 -0.61 12.80
N GLU A 139 -1.74 -0.42 14.08
CA GLU A 139 -1.76 -1.51 15.07
C GLU A 139 -3.15 -2.14 15.18
N ASP A 140 -4.21 -1.33 15.23
CA ASP A 140 -5.59 -1.83 15.25
C ASP A 140 -5.91 -2.74 14.04
N PHE A 141 -5.37 -2.42 12.87
CA PHE A 141 -5.56 -3.20 11.65
C PHE A 141 -4.69 -4.47 11.65
N LEU A 142 -3.44 -4.37 12.10
CA LEU A 142 -2.56 -5.53 12.27
C LEU A 142 -3.15 -6.55 13.24
N ASP A 143 -3.66 -6.11 14.38
CA ASP A 143 -4.30 -6.98 15.37
C ASP A 143 -5.53 -7.72 14.80
N LEU A 144 -6.23 -7.12 13.83
CA LEU A 144 -7.34 -7.77 13.15
C LEU A 144 -6.87 -8.82 12.12
N VAL A 145 -5.87 -8.48 11.29
CA VAL A 145 -5.47 -9.38 10.19
C VAL A 145 -4.49 -10.46 10.63
N MET A 146 -3.70 -10.24 11.68
CA MET A 146 -2.71 -11.19 12.20
C MET A 146 -3.37 -12.23 13.10
N VAL A 147 -4.33 -12.97 12.55
CA VAL A 147 -5.02 -14.06 13.23
C VAL A 147 -4.89 -15.34 12.43
N GLU A 148 -4.88 -16.47 13.11
CA GLU A 148 -4.76 -17.80 12.48
C GLU A 148 -5.88 -18.02 11.46
N GLY A 149 -5.52 -18.54 10.28
CA GLY A 149 -6.45 -18.85 9.19
C GLY A 149 -6.90 -17.65 8.36
N ASN A 150 -6.53 -16.43 8.70
CA ASN A 150 -6.80 -15.26 7.86
C ASN A 150 -5.86 -15.21 6.64
N CYS A 151 -6.42 -15.00 5.45
CA CYS A 151 -5.65 -14.81 4.22
C CYS A 151 -5.56 -13.34 3.77
N THR A 152 -6.41 -12.47 4.33
CA THR A 152 -6.49 -11.07 3.89
C THR A 152 -5.32 -10.27 4.44
N LYS A 153 -4.58 -9.63 3.53
CA LYS A 153 -3.47 -8.73 3.86
C LYS A 153 -3.94 -7.28 3.92
N LEU A 154 -3.06 -6.41 4.37
CA LEU A 154 -3.18 -4.95 4.25
C LEU A 154 -2.36 -4.47 3.05
N CYS A 155 -3.01 -3.71 2.16
CA CYS A 155 -2.36 -2.97 1.10
C CYS A 155 -2.34 -1.49 1.51
N LEU A 156 -1.19 -1.02 2.00
CA LEU A 156 -1.03 0.29 2.63
C LEU A 156 -0.76 1.36 1.59
N ASP A 157 -1.73 2.24 1.33
CA ASP A 157 -1.58 3.36 0.41
C ASP A 157 -0.91 4.55 1.08
N ILE A 158 0.32 4.82 0.68
CA ILE A 158 1.12 5.94 1.17
C ILE A 158 0.65 7.21 0.47
N LYS A 159 -0.01 8.09 1.20
CA LYS A 159 -0.52 9.32 0.62
C LYS A 159 0.58 10.36 0.39
N ASN A 160 0.46 11.06 -0.73
CA ASN A 160 1.35 12.16 -1.10
C ASN A 160 0.88 13.45 -0.44
N ILE A 161 1.17 13.60 0.85
CA ILE A 161 0.81 14.79 1.63
C ILE A 161 1.91 15.85 1.59
N SER A 162 1.52 17.12 1.76
CA SER A 162 2.44 18.25 1.82
C SER A 162 2.74 18.62 3.30
N PRO A 163 4.02 18.77 3.68
CA PRO A 163 5.19 18.50 2.84
C PRO A 163 5.42 16.99 2.63
N VAL A 164 6.09 16.62 1.55
CA VAL A 164 6.28 15.21 1.15
C VAL A 164 7.09 14.39 2.17
N GLU A 165 7.89 15.04 2.99
CA GLU A 165 8.64 14.43 4.09
C GLU A 165 7.72 13.71 5.08
N ASN A 166 6.48 14.18 5.24
CA ASN A 166 5.50 13.54 6.11
C ASN A 166 5.04 12.19 5.54
N ALA A 167 4.90 12.06 4.22
CA ALA A 167 4.64 10.78 3.58
C ALA A 167 5.84 9.83 3.72
N SER A 168 7.07 10.34 3.62
CA SER A 168 8.30 9.56 3.85
C SER A 168 8.41 9.08 5.31
N LYS A 169 8.01 9.92 6.28
CA LYS A 169 7.92 9.51 7.69
C LYS A 169 6.85 8.43 7.89
N ALA A 170 5.69 8.57 7.25
CA ALA A 170 4.64 7.56 7.31
C ALA A 170 5.15 6.18 6.89
N VAL A 171 5.93 6.08 5.79
CA VAL A 171 6.53 4.82 5.35
C VAL A 171 7.45 4.23 6.42
N LYS A 172 8.37 5.05 6.97
CA LYS A 172 9.35 4.59 7.98
C LYS A 172 8.65 4.11 9.24
N ILE A 173 7.77 4.92 9.82
CA ILE A 173 7.06 4.58 11.05
C ILE A 173 6.16 3.35 10.84
N ALA A 174 5.46 3.26 9.69
CA ALA A 174 4.69 2.07 9.37
C ALA A 174 5.55 0.80 9.34
N CYS A 175 6.74 0.86 8.71
CA CYS A 175 7.66 -0.28 8.68
C CYS A 175 8.16 -0.67 10.08
N GLU A 176 8.44 0.31 10.94
CA GLU A 176 8.86 0.07 12.33
C GLU A 176 7.75 -0.65 13.12
N ILE A 177 6.51 -0.15 13.07
CA ILE A 177 5.34 -0.77 13.70
C ILE A 177 5.12 -2.20 13.17
N ILE A 178 5.16 -2.38 11.85
CA ILE A 178 4.96 -3.70 11.23
C ILE A 178 6.06 -4.68 11.67
N LYS A 179 7.30 -4.22 11.73
CA LYS A 179 8.44 -5.03 12.16
C LYS A 179 8.33 -5.42 13.62
N GLU A 180 7.98 -4.49 14.48
CA GLU A 180 7.77 -4.75 15.92
C GLU A 180 6.68 -5.80 16.16
N LYS A 181 5.59 -5.73 15.38
CA LYS A 181 4.49 -6.71 15.39
C LYS A 181 4.82 -8.02 14.67
N GLN A 182 5.93 -8.13 13.95
CA GLN A 182 6.27 -9.27 13.06
C GLN A 182 5.22 -9.49 11.95
N GLY A 183 4.63 -8.38 11.47
CA GLY A 183 3.51 -8.36 10.52
C GLY A 183 3.89 -8.25 9.05
N GLU A 184 5.18 -8.39 8.69
CA GLU A 184 5.70 -8.11 7.34
C GLU A 184 5.01 -8.93 6.25
N LYS A 185 4.62 -10.15 6.55
CA LYS A 185 3.93 -11.03 5.59
C LYS A 185 2.46 -10.67 5.38
N PHE A 186 1.88 -9.88 6.29
CA PHE A 186 0.50 -9.39 6.20
C PHE A 186 0.38 -8.02 5.53
N CYS A 187 1.50 -7.39 5.16
CA CYS A 187 1.50 -6.05 4.61
C CYS A 187 2.23 -5.98 3.27
N GLU A 188 1.73 -5.11 2.41
CA GLU A 188 2.41 -4.62 1.21
C GLU A 188 2.07 -3.14 1.04
N PHE A 189 2.96 -2.38 0.40
CA PHE A 189 2.75 -0.95 0.17
C PHE A 189 2.37 -0.67 -1.27
N ILE A 190 1.55 0.35 -1.44
CA ILE A 190 1.41 1.05 -2.72
C ILE A 190 1.74 2.52 -2.49
N CYS A 191 2.31 3.19 -3.48
CA CYS A 191 2.66 4.60 -3.37
C CYS A 191 2.40 5.36 -4.66
N THR A 192 2.10 6.65 -4.51
CA THR A 192 1.88 7.57 -5.61
C THR A 192 3.13 7.76 -6.46
N GLY A 193 2.99 8.44 -7.61
CA GLY A 193 4.09 8.75 -8.51
C GLY A 193 5.16 9.69 -7.95
N ASN A 194 5.05 10.16 -6.68
CA ASN A 194 6.08 11.00 -6.07
C ASN A 194 7.38 10.24 -5.87
N ALA A 195 8.45 10.70 -6.53
CA ALA A 195 9.75 10.01 -6.54
C ALA A 195 10.39 9.89 -5.14
N THR A 196 10.23 10.89 -4.27
CA THR A 196 10.80 10.87 -2.92
C THR A 196 10.12 9.82 -2.04
N VAL A 197 8.79 9.80 -2.03
CA VAL A 197 8.00 8.80 -1.29
C VAL A 197 8.30 7.40 -1.81
N GLY A 198 8.36 7.25 -3.13
CA GLY A 198 8.68 5.99 -3.77
C GLY A 198 10.07 5.47 -3.42
N ALA A 199 11.09 6.33 -3.39
CA ALA A 199 12.44 5.94 -3.00
C ALA A 199 12.50 5.43 -1.55
N VAL A 200 11.78 6.09 -0.62
CA VAL A 200 11.70 5.63 0.77
C VAL A 200 10.97 4.29 0.86
N ALA A 201 9.86 4.12 0.13
CA ALA A 201 9.10 2.88 0.10
C ALA A 201 9.94 1.72 -0.48
N ALA A 202 10.68 1.95 -1.56
CA ALA A 202 11.59 0.95 -2.13
C ALA A 202 12.70 0.55 -1.14
N ASN A 203 13.26 1.52 -0.39
CA ASN A 203 14.22 1.22 0.67
C ASN A 203 13.61 0.36 1.78
N CYS A 204 12.35 0.57 2.13
CA CYS A 204 11.68 -0.27 3.11
C CYS A 204 11.57 -1.74 2.66
N MET A 205 11.41 -2.00 1.36
CA MET A 205 11.46 -3.35 0.82
C MET A 205 12.84 -4.00 1.06
N VAL A 206 13.93 -3.27 0.84
CA VAL A 206 15.29 -3.77 1.07
C VAL A 206 15.55 -4.03 2.54
N VAL A 207 15.10 -3.13 3.43
CA VAL A 207 15.38 -3.22 4.87
C VAL A 207 14.47 -4.22 5.57
N TYR A 208 13.18 -4.27 5.23
CA TYR A 208 12.16 -5.06 5.93
C TYR A 208 11.59 -6.20 5.08
N GLY A 209 12.00 -6.35 3.81
CA GLY A 209 11.48 -7.37 2.90
C GLY A 209 10.04 -7.12 2.44
N MET A 210 9.58 -5.87 2.48
CA MET A 210 8.18 -5.54 2.18
C MET A 210 8.00 -5.14 0.72
N PRO A 211 7.06 -5.77 -0.02
CA PRO A 211 6.83 -5.45 -1.41
C PRO A 211 6.14 -4.09 -1.58
N VAL A 212 6.50 -3.37 -2.65
CA VAL A 212 6.00 -2.02 -2.97
C VAL A 212 5.55 -1.93 -4.41
N GLY A 213 4.28 -1.53 -4.63
CA GLY A 213 3.72 -1.17 -5.93
C GLY A 213 3.77 0.33 -6.19
N TRP A 214 4.10 0.74 -7.41
CA TRP A 214 4.17 2.15 -7.77
C TRP A 214 3.03 2.56 -8.69
N MET A 215 2.29 3.61 -8.30
CA MET A 215 1.14 4.17 -9.01
C MET A 215 1.56 5.28 -9.98
N ALA A 216 2.41 4.98 -10.95
CA ALA A 216 2.81 5.96 -11.95
C ALA A 216 2.52 5.48 -13.37
N ASN A 217 2.02 6.39 -14.22
CA ASN A 217 1.87 6.17 -15.66
C ASN A 217 3.25 6.23 -16.35
N ASP A 218 4.10 5.23 -16.07
CA ASP A 218 5.48 5.18 -16.55
C ASP A 218 5.80 3.81 -17.18
N THR A 219 6.95 3.69 -17.81
CA THR A 219 7.37 2.46 -18.49
C THR A 219 7.80 1.38 -17.49
N PRO A 220 7.72 0.08 -17.86
CA PRO A 220 8.24 -1.00 -17.03
C PRO A 220 9.73 -0.83 -16.70
N ALA A 221 10.51 -0.30 -17.64
CA ALA A 221 11.94 -0.04 -17.42
C ALA A 221 12.17 0.97 -16.30
N ASN A 222 11.37 2.06 -16.25
CA ASN A 222 11.46 3.07 -15.20
C ASN A 222 10.99 2.52 -13.85
N HIS A 223 9.91 1.73 -13.81
CA HIS A 223 9.48 1.04 -12.59
C HIS A 223 10.60 0.18 -12.00
N LYS A 224 11.25 -0.65 -12.84
CA LYS A 224 12.38 -1.51 -12.43
C LYS A 224 13.59 -0.70 -11.97
N ALA A 225 13.97 0.33 -12.72
CA ALA A 225 15.10 1.17 -12.39
C ALA A 225 14.96 1.87 -11.03
N LYS A 226 13.74 2.11 -10.58
CA LYS A 226 13.43 2.70 -9.27
C LYS A 226 13.26 1.68 -8.15
N GLY A 227 13.36 0.36 -8.45
CA GLY A 227 13.35 -0.71 -7.46
C GLY A 227 11.96 -1.12 -6.96
N TYR A 228 10.88 -0.82 -7.70
CA TYR A 228 9.53 -1.25 -7.31
C TYR A 228 9.29 -2.73 -7.59
N SER A 229 8.50 -3.38 -6.72
CA SER A 229 8.18 -4.80 -6.83
C SER A 229 7.20 -5.08 -7.96
N TRP A 230 6.23 -4.18 -8.18
CA TRP A 230 5.26 -4.25 -9.27
C TRP A 230 4.75 -2.87 -9.68
N ALA A 231 4.07 -2.80 -10.84
CA ALA A 231 3.32 -1.62 -11.28
C ALA A 231 1.87 -1.72 -10.74
N ASN A 232 1.42 -0.74 -9.94
CA ASN A 232 0.04 -0.63 -9.51
C ASN A 232 -0.64 0.49 -10.29
N LEU A 233 -1.35 0.18 -11.38
CA LEU A 233 -1.80 1.19 -12.32
C LEU A 233 -3.29 1.49 -12.21
N SER A 234 -3.61 2.79 -12.28
CA SER A 234 -4.98 3.21 -12.57
C SER A 234 -5.43 2.63 -13.91
N THR A 235 -6.64 2.09 -13.96
CA THR A 235 -7.27 1.66 -15.22
C THR A 235 -7.33 2.77 -16.26
N ASN A 236 -7.30 4.05 -15.84
CA ASN A 236 -7.22 5.20 -16.76
C ASN A 236 -5.93 5.26 -17.58
N TYR A 237 -4.84 4.64 -17.11
CA TYR A 237 -3.56 4.62 -17.82
C TYR A 237 -3.45 3.50 -18.84
N LEU A 238 -4.38 2.52 -18.80
CA LEU A 238 -4.32 1.30 -19.56
C LEU A 238 -5.19 1.36 -20.83
N ASN A 239 -4.62 0.96 -21.95
CA ASN A 239 -5.31 0.68 -23.19
C ASN A 239 -5.67 -0.83 -23.23
N PRO A 240 -6.90 -1.22 -23.65
CA PRO A 240 -7.83 -0.39 -24.44
C PRO A 240 -8.82 0.50 -23.67
N HIS A 241 -9.05 0.32 -22.39
CA HIS A 241 -10.22 0.93 -21.74
C HIS A 241 -9.94 2.20 -20.91
N GLY A 242 -8.70 2.66 -20.85
CA GLY A 242 -8.33 3.88 -20.12
C GLY A 242 -8.60 5.16 -20.92
N LYS A 243 -9.10 6.21 -20.28
CA LYS A 243 -9.34 7.53 -20.90
C LYS A 243 -8.06 8.22 -21.38
N GLY A 244 -6.93 7.95 -20.74
CA GLY A 244 -5.60 8.45 -21.10
C GLY A 244 -4.62 7.29 -21.32
N GLY A 245 -5.13 6.12 -21.72
CA GLY A 245 -4.39 4.89 -21.78
C GLY A 245 -3.28 4.90 -22.84
N VAL A 246 -2.04 4.92 -22.35
CA VAL A 246 -0.83 4.79 -23.18
C VAL A 246 -0.02 3.56 -22.79
N ARG A 247 -0.43 2.87 -21.70
CA ARG A 247 0.19 1.64 -21.20
C ARG A 247 -0.66 0.43 -21.56
N THR A 248 -0.05 -0.75 -21.58
CA THR A 248 -0.78 -2.01 -21.76
C THR A 248 -0.33 -3.01 -20.70
N ILE A 249 -1.20 -3.97 -20.35
CA ILE A 249 -0.82 -5.06 -19.45
C ILE A 249 0.35 -5.84 -20.06
N ASP A 250 0.32 -6.09 -21.38
CA ASP A 250 1.33 -6.91 -22.07
C ASP A 250 2.72 -6.28 -22.09
N GLU A 251 2.83 -4.94 -22.07
CA GLU A 251 4.14 -4.30 -22.00
C GLU A 251 4.84 -4.58 -20.65
N PHE A 252 4.10 -4.65 -19.54
CA PHE A 252 4.64 -5.01 -18.23
C PHE A 252 4.99 -6.49 -18.13
N LEU A 253 4.09 -7.35 -18.58
CA LEU A 253 4.33 -8.81 -18.59
C LEU A 253 5.53 -9.18 -19.46
N SER A 254 5.63 -8.61 -20.67
CA SER A 254 6.75 -8.84 -21.58
C SER A 254 8.08 -8.36 -21.02
N ALA A 255 8.04 -7.34 -20.17
CA ALA A 255 9.21 -6.88 -19.42
C ALA A 255 9.50 -7.74 -18.17
N GLY A 256 8.70 -8.78 -17.88
CA GLY A 256 8.82 -9.61 -16.67
C GLY A 256 8.54 -8.82 -15.40
N MET A 257 7.55 -7.94 -15.42
CA MET A 257 7.12 -7.15 -14.27
C MET A 257 5.65 -7.46 -13.96
N GLU A 258 5.34 -7.75 -12.70
CA GLU A 258 3.96 -7.89 -12.24
C GLU A 258 3.21 -6.56 -12.35
N ILE A 259 1.91 -6.65 -12.59
CA ILE A 259 1.01 -5.50 -12.69
C ILE A 259 -0.28 -5.76 -11.92
N SER A 260 -0.73 -4.78 -11.17
CA SER A 260 -2.07 -4.71 -10.57
C SER A 260 -2.83 -3.50 -11.09
N VAL A 261 -4.14 -3.53 -10.98
CA VAL A 261 -5.00 -2.46 -11.51
C VAL A 261 -6.00 -1.97 -10.48
N PHE A 262 -6.36 -0.68 -10.56
CA PHE A 262 -7.38 -0.02 -9.76
C PHE A 262 -8.10 1.07 -10.58
N ASN A 263 -9.43 1.28 -10.50
CA ASN A 263 -10.40 0.37 -9.93
C ASN A 263 -11.20 -0.28 -11.06
N VAL A 264 -11.65 -1.51 -10.84
CA VAL A 264 -12.64 -2.18 -11.71
C VAL A 264 -13.93 -2.32 -10.92
N ASP A 265 -14.96 -1.54 -11.25
CA ASP A 265 -16.14 -1.34 -10.41
C ASP A 265 -17.45 -1.73 -11.09
N LYS A 266 -18.48 -1.88 -10.29
CA LYS A 266 -19.84 -2.18 -10.73
C LYS A 266 -20.50 -0.98 -11.43
N GLN A 267 -20.15 0.21 -11.03
CA GLN A 267 -20.76 1.48 -11.46
C GLN A 267 -19.75 2.62 -11.34
N ALA A 268 -20.09 3.77 -11.91
CA ALA A 268 -19.31 4.98 -11.73
C ALA A 268 -19.14 5.30 -10.24
N GLY A 269 -17.89 5.56 -9.87
CA GLY A 269 -17.49 5.93 -8.51
C GLY A 269 -16.55 7.12 -8.54
N ASP A 270 -15.44 7.03 -7.81
CA ASP A 270 -14.34 7.96 -7.94
C ASP A 270 -13.79 7.92 -9.38
N GLY A 271 -13.37 9.06 -9.92
CA GLY A 271 -13.12 9.30 -11.34
C GLY A 271 -12.08 8.41 -12.04
N ASN A 272 -11.55 7.40 -11.35
CA ASN A 272 -10.50 6.49 -11.82
C ASN A 272 -11.02 5.06 -12.13
N ALA A 273 -12.30 4.79 -11.93
CA ALA A 273 -12.85 3.46 -12.12
C ALA A 273 -13.31 3.21 -13.55
N VAL A 274 -13.06 2.01 -14.08
CA VAL A 274 -13.77 1.47 -15.24
C VAL A 274 -14.95 0.64 -14.74
N TYR A 275 -16.12 0.81 -15.39
CA TYR A 275 -17.38 0.16 -14.98
C TYR A 275 -18.27 -0.26 -16.15
N SER A 276 -17.86 -0.02 -17.41
CA SER A 276 -18.60 -0.55 -18.56
C SER A 276 -18.46 -2.07 -18.62
N ASP A 277 -19.50 -2.77 -19.07
CA ASP A 277 -19.47 -4.24 -19.20
C ASP A 277 -18.29 -4.73 -20.04
N GLU A 278 -17.96 -4.00 -21.11
CA GLU A 278 -16.82 -4.30 -21.98
C GLU A 278 -15.48 -4.19 -21.22
N ALA A 279 -15.25 -3.10 -20.50
CA ALA A 279 -14.03 -2.89 -19.73
C ALA A 279 -13.90 -3.91 -18.58
N VAL A 280 -14.99 -4.18 -17.87
CA VAL A 280 -15.01 -5.20 -16.81
C VAL A 280 -14.69 -6.56 -17.40
N ALA A 281 -15.31 -6.96 -18.52
CA ALA A 281 -15.04 -8.23 -19.20
C ALA A 281 -13.57 -8.35 -19.62
N TYR A 282 -12.98 -7.25 -20.14
CA TYR A 282 -11.56 -7.21 -20.49
C TYR A 282 -10.67 -7.52 -19.27
N TYR A 283 -10.83 -6.80 -18.15
CA TYR A 283 -9.99 -7.02 -16.97
C TYR A 283 -10.21 -8.40 -16.35
N LEU A 284 -11.43 -8.93 -16.40
CA LEU A 284 -11.72 -10.31 -15.96
C LEU A 284 -11.05 -11.35 -16.88
N SER A 285 -11.01 -11.13 -18.18
CA SER A 285 -10.29 -12.03 -19.11
C SER A 285 -8.78 -12.04 -18.87
N ARG A 286 -8.23 -10.94 -18.31
CA ARG A 286 -6.81 -10.79 -17.95
C ARG A 286 -6.53 -11.11 -16.47
N TYR A 287 -7.51 -11.60 -15.72
CA TYR A 287 -7.38 -11.86 -14.29
C TYR A 287 -6.21 -12.77 -13.92
N GLY A 288 -5.93 -13.79 -14.75
CA GLY A 288 -4.78 -14.67 -14.57
C GLY A 288 -3.43 -13.97 -14.63
N ASP A 289 -3.33 -12.94 -15.45
CA ASP A 289 -2.12 -12.16 -15.75
C ASP A 289 -1.83 -11.10 -14.68
N LEU A 290 -2.86 -10.68 -13.96
CA LEU A 290 -2.74 -9.62 -12.95
C LEU A 290 -2.27 -10.17 -11.61
N ARG A 291 -1.46 -9.37 -10.89
CA ARG A 291 -1.14 -9.60 -9.48
C ARG A 291 -2.39 -9.49 -8.61
N CYS A 292 -3.15 -8.41 -8.77
CA CYS A 292 -4.43 -8.21 -8.11
C CYS A 292 -5.27 -7.16 -8.85
N ILE A 293 -6.57 -7.10 -8.51
CA ILE A 293 -7.53 -6.10 -8.97
C ILE A 293 -8.14 -5.44 -7.73
N CYS A 294 -8.02 -4.10 -7.65
CA CYS A 294 -8.67 -3.30 -6.63
C CYS A 294 -10.07 -2.88 -7.09
N THR A 295 -11.05 -2.91 -6.18
CA THR A 295 -12.44 -2.55 -6.45
C THR A 295 -13.15 -2.00 -5.22
N ASN A 296 -14.12 -1.10 -5.45
CA ASN A 296 -15.07 -0.64 -4.45
C ASN A 296 -16.20 -1.67 -4.17
N TYR A 297 -16.33 -2.72 -5.03
CA TYR A 297 -17.42 -3.69 -5.01
C TYR A 297 -16.87 -5.15 -4.99
N PRO A 298 -16.17 -5.55 -3.92
CA PRO A 298 -15.43 -6.81 -3.91
C PRO A 298 -16.31 -8.07 -3.97
N SER A 299 -17.47 -8.09 -3.35
CA SER A 299 -18.39 -9.23 -3.41
C SER A 299 -18.99 -9.39 -4.81
N TRP A 300 -19.35 -8.26 -5.45
CA TRP A 300 -19.80 -8.26 -6.84
C TRP A 300 -18.71 -8.79 -7.79
N LEU A 301 -17.46 -8.35 -7.64
CA LEU A 301 -16.35 -8.80 -8.49
C LEU A 301 -16.07 -10.30 -8.29
N LEU A 302 -16.12 -10.79 -7.03
CA LEU A 302 -16.03 -12.21 -6.73
C LEU A 302 -17.14 -13.02 -7.43
N GLY A 303 -18.37 -12.49 -7.44
CA GLY A 303 -19.50 -13.11 -8.15
C GLY A 303 -19.26 -13.21 -9.65
N LYS A 304 -18.74 -12.14 -10.27
CA LYS A 304 -18.38 -12.14 -11.70
C LYS A 304 -17.30 -13.17 -12.02
N LEU A 305 -16.28 -13.30 -11.19
CA LEU A 305 -15.21 -14.30 -11.38
C LEU A 305 -15.73 -15.75 -11.29
N LYS A 306 -16.66 -16.04 -10.36
CA LYS A 306 -17.27 -17.37 -10.22
C LYS A 306 -18.12 -17.76 -11.42
N SER A 307 -18.72 -16.78 -12.10
CA SER A 307 -19.53 -17.03 -13.30
C SER A 307 -18.70 -17.32 -14.56
N LEU A 308 -17.38 -17.16 -14.49
CA LEU A 308 -16.44 -17.45 -15.60
C LEU A 308 -15.75 -18.81 -15.46
N GLN A 309 -15.89 -19.46 -14.30
CA GLN A 309 -15.39 -20.82 -14.01
C GLN A 309 -16.48 -21.87 -14.28
#